data_72e1d6a7f419d8ad710184902591480a
#
_entry.id   72e1d6a7f419d8ad710184902591480a
#
_cell.length_a   1.000
_cell.length_b   1.000
_cell.length_c   1.000
_cell.angle_alpha   90.00
_cell.angle_beta   90.00
_cell.angle_gamma   90.00
#
_symmetry.space_group_name_H-M   'P 1'
#
loop_
_entity.id
_entity.type
_entity.pdbx_description
1 polymer ?
#
loop_
_entity_poly.entity_id
_entity_poly.type
_entity_poly.pdbx_seq_one_letter_code
_entity_poly.pdbx_strand_id
1 'polypeptide(L)'
;MSYLDTYLGQLDAALSDPAVMELAINADGSIWLERAGQIHMTPSGLAALPARSVRDLASQIANSTSNTFTETAPLVSAAVRYRDLMLRCQVVGSPAVSGGTVIGIRVFRSRQGDVRRTAKSFSFLRGQENSLEEERRAMVAEIRAGSEGADVEAFLGKLVAERLNVIVSGGTSTGKTELGRKLLEMVAADERIVTIEDSLELLPGQPNTVSLIAQRDEGSPRSADKLLQATLRLRPDRIILGELRGAEAATFLDAINTGHSGSFTTLHAHSARKAMDRLALLVMAQGTKLSFGEVIRYLQTSIDVILQMGRIGDQRGIMEMYFPGLDD
;
A
#
# COMPACT_ATOMS: atom_id res chain seq x y z
N MET A 1 25.48 15.85 -21.36
CA MET A 1 24.78 15.63 -20.10
C MET A 1 23.32 16.05 -20.33
N SER A 2 22.36 15.14 -20.17
CA SER A 2 20.95 15.47 -20.38
C SER A 2 20.41 16.29 -19.19
N TYR A 3 19.30 16.99 -19.38
CA TYR A 3 18.65 17.65 -18.24
C TYR A 3 18.28 16.65 -17.14
N LEU A 4 17.83 15.45 -17.52
CA LEU A 4 17.54 14.36 -16.59
C LEU A 4 18.77 14.00 -15.73
N ASP A 5 19.97 13.91 -16.34
CA ASP A 5 21.22 13.62 -15.62
C ASP A 5 21.54 14.68 -14.56
N THR A 6 21.24 15.95 -14.84
CA THR A 6 21.46 17.04 -13.89
C THR A 6 20.57 16.89 -12.65
N TYR A 7 19.28 16.55 -12.84
CA TYR A 7 18.36 16.36 -11.71
C TYR A 7 18.65 15.07 -10.93
N LEU A 8 18.94 13.95 -11.61
CA LEU A 8 19.35 12.70 -10.97
C LEU A 8 20.70 12.82 -10.25
N GLY A 9 21.56 13.74 -10.68
CA GLY A 9 22.83 14.05 -10.01
C GLY A 9 22.68 14.48 -8.55
N GLN A 10 21.54 15.05 -8.15
CA GLN A 10 21.22 15.37 -6.75
C GLN A 10 21.05 14.12 -5.88
N LEU A 11 20.75 12.98 -6.50
CA LEU A 11 20.57 11.67 -5.86
C LEU A 11 21.80 10.76 -6.02
N ASP A 12 22.89 11.27 -6.61
CA ASP A 12 24.03 10.46 -7.01
C ASP A 12 24.67 9.69 -5.86
N ALA A 13 24.77 10.29 -4.69
CA ALA A 13 25.28 9.61 -3.48
C ALA A 13 24.45 8.37 -3.11
N ALA A 14 23.12 8.44 -3.23
CA ALA A 14 22.25 7.31 -2.98
C ALA A 14 22.24 6.29 -4.14
N LEU A 15 22.21 6.77 -5.39
CA LEU A 15 22.20 5.91 -6.57
C LEU A 15 23.52 5.17 -6.79
N SER A 16 24.65 5.73 -6.32
CA SER A 16 25.97 5.09 -6.40
C SER A 16 26.21 4.06 -5.29
N ASP A 17 25.41 4.05 -4.22
CA ASP A 17 25.48 3.02 -3.17
C ASP A 17 24.98 1.68 -3.71
N PRO A 18 25.85 0.63 -3.82
CA PRO A 18 25.44 -0.66 -4.38
C PRO A 18 24.40 -1.40 -3.56
N ALA A 19 24.23 -1.04 -2.29
CA ALA A 19 23.23 -1.64 -1.40
C ALA A 19 21.82 -1.07 -1.63
N VAL A 20 21.67 0.12 -2.21
CA VAL A 20 20.38 0.76 -2.46
C VAL A 20 19.64 0.02 -3.57
N MET A 21 18.45 -0.47 -3.24
CA MET A 21 17.54 -1.18 -4.13
C MET A 21 16.40 -0.29 -4.61
N GLU A 22 15.85 0.50 -3.69
CA GLU A 22 14.76 1.44 -3.97
C GLU A 22 14.99 2.77 -3.27
N LEU A 23 14.49 3.84 -3.90
CA LEU A 23 14.52 5.20 -3.40
C LEU A 23 13.11 5.80 -3.54
N ALA A 24 12.66 6.47 -2.50
CA ALA A 24 11.41 7.23 -2.54
C ALA A 24 11.68 8.70 -2.21
N ILE A 25 11.06 9.59 -2.98
CA ILE A 25 11.00 11.03 -2.69
C ILE A 25 9.54 11.32 -2.36
N ASN A 26 9.27 11.76 -1.13
CA ASN A 26 7.92 12.11 -0.69
C ASN A 26 7.54 13.54 -1.10
N ALA A 27 6.29 13.92 -0.89
CA ALA A 27 5.76 15.22 -1.28
C ALA A 27 6.42 16.40 -0.57
N ASP A 28 6.95 16.20 0.63
CA ASP A 28 7.75 17.16 1.41
C ASP A 28 9.21 17.25 0.95
N GLY A 29 9.60 16.47 -0.08
CA GLY A 29 10.96 16.39 -0.61
C GLY A 29 11.89 15.46 0.17
N SER A 30 11.45 14.84 1.27
CA SER A 30 12.24 13.88 2.03
C SER A 30 12.58 12.65 1.18
N ILE A 31 13.80 12.13 1.36
CA ILE A 31 14.33 11.02 0.58
C ILE A 31 14.54 9.81 1.48
N TRP A 32 13.94 8.71 1.10
CA TRP A 32 13.96 7.43 1.81
C TRP A 32 14.60 6.35 0.95
N LEU A 33 15.36 5.46 1.57
CA LEU A 33 16.10 4.40 0.87
C LEU A 33 15.79 3.03 1.45
N GLU A 34 15.54 2.07 0.57
CA GLU A 34 15.61 0.66 0.89
C GLU A 34 16.97 0.12 0.47
N ARG A 35 17.69 -0.49 1.40
CA ARG A 35 18.96 -1.17 1.15
C ARG A 35 18.79 -2.69 1.26
N ALA A 36 19.63 -3.41 0.55
CA ALA A 36 19.66 -4.87 0.62
C ALA A 36 19.82 -5.35 2.07
N GLY A 37 18.90 -6.22 2.51
CA GLY A 37 18.87 -6.74 3.88
C GLY A 37 18.04 -5.91 4.88
N GLN A 38 17.49 -4.78 4.48
CA GLN A 38 16.54 -4.01 5.29
C GLN A 38 15.10 -4.43 4.99
N ILE A 39 14.25 -4.40 6.01
CA ILE A 39 12.81 -4.70 5.88
C ILE A 39 12.05 -3.43 5.46
N HIS A 40 12.36 -2.28 6.07
CA HIS A 40 11.72 -1.00 5.85
C HIS A 40 12.67 0.02 5.24
N MET A 41 12.11 1.03 4.59
CA MET A 41 12.90 2.18 4.10
C MET A 41 13.38 3.02 5.28
N THR A 42 14.60 3.54 5.16
CA THR A 42 15.20 4.44 6.15
C THR A 42 15.47 5.82 5.53
N PRO A 43 15.51 6.91 6.33
CA PRO A 43 15.92 8.21 5.83
C PRO A 43 17.30 8.14 5.15
N SER A 44 17.44 8.82 4.02
CA SER A 44 18.67 8.79 3.23
C SER A 44 19.86 9.51 3.87
N GLY A 45 19.60 10.46 4.78
CA GLY A 45 20.59 11.42 5.28
C GLY A 45 20.87 12.56 4.29
N LEU A 46 20.30 12.54 3.09
CA LEU A 46 20.37 13.65 2.14
C LEU A 46 19.41 14.77 2.55
N ALA A 47 19.74 16.02 2.17
CA ALA A 47 18.82 17.13 2.34
C ALA A 47 17.54 16.90 1.53
N ALA A 48 16.40 17.31 2.08
CA ALA A 48 15.13 17.27 1.36
C ALA A 48 15.22 18.14 0.09
N LEU A 49 14.65 17.63 -1.00
CA LEU A 49 14.61 18.37 -2.26
C LEU A 49 13.51 19.43 -2.24
N PRO A 50 13.77 20.66 -2.75
CA PRO A 50 12.71 21.64 -2.94
C PRO A 50 11.59 21.08 -3.81
N ALA A 51 10.34 21.38 -3.51
CA ALA A 51 9.17 20.89 -4.25
C ALA A 51 9.28 21.14 -5.77
N ARG A 52 9.85 22.28 -6.18
CA ARG A 52 10.13 22.58 -7.59
C ARG A 52 11.11 21.56 -8.20
N SER A 53 12.19 21.23 -7.50
CA SER A 53 13.19 20.26 -7.98
C SER A 53 12.60 18.87 -8.16
N VAL A 54 11.72 18.45 -7.25
CA VAL A 54 10.99 17.16 -7.36
C VAL A 54 10.07 17.17 -8.58
N ARG A 55 9.32 18.26 -8.79
CA ARG A 55 8.43 18.42 -9.95
C ARG A 55 9.21 18.46 -11.27
N ASP A 56 10.33 19.18 -11.30
CA ASP A 56 11.20 19.26 -12.49
C ASP A 56 11.81 17.89 -12.81
N LEU A 57 12.29 17.15 -11.82
CA LEU A 57 12.76 15.76 -11.99
C LEU A 57 11.64 14.86 -12.55
N ALA A 58 10.44 14.95 -12.01
CA ALA A 58 9.26 14.22 -12.50
C ALA A 58 8.99 14.53 -13.98
N SER A 59 9.03 15.80 -14.36
CA SER A 59 8.83 16.25 -15.73
C SER A 59 9.93 15.72 -16.66
N GLN A 60 11.20 15.69 -16.22
CA GLN A 60 12.30 15.13 -17.01
C GLN A 60 12.18 13.61 -17.17
N ILE A 61 11.73 12.87 -16.13
CA ILE A 61 11.45 11.45 -16.21
C ILE A 61 10.36 11.19 -17.26
N ALA A 62 9.26 11.95 -17.23
CA ALA A 62 8.17 11.83 -18.19
C ALA A 62 8.65 12.13 -19.62
N ASN A 63 9.31 13.25 -19.83
CA ASN A 63 9.79 13.69 -21.14
C ASN A 63 10.79 12.69 -21.76
N SER A 64 11.66 12.08 -20.95
CA SER A 64 12.65 11.10 -21.42
C SER A 64 12.03 9.82 -21.99
N THR A 65 10.76 9.57 -21.71
CA THR A 65 9.99 8.38 -22.17
C THR A 65 8.77 8.77 -23.01
N SER A 66 8.72 10.01 -23.52
CA SER A 66 7.61 10.54 -24.31
C SER A 66 6.25 10.47 -23.59
N ASN A 67 6.26 10.47 -22.26
CA ASN A 67 5.06 10.56 -21.45
C ASN A 67 4.74 12.03 -21.12
N THR A 68 3.46 12.30 -20.87
CA THR A 68 3.01 13.62 -20.41
C THR A 68 2.85 13.60 -18.90
N PHE A 69 3.36 14.63 -18.20
CA PHE A 69 3.19 14.85 -16.78
C PHE A 69 2.54 16.22 -16.54
N THR A 70 1.26 16.22 -16.23
CA THR A 70 0.44 17.42 -16.00
C THR A 70 -0.61 17.16 -14.92
N GLU A 71 -1.36 18.17 -14.52
CA GLU A 71 -2.48 18.01 -13.58
C GLU A 71 -3.60 17.10 -14.12
N THR A 72 -3.76 17.02 -15.44
CA THR A 72 -4.70 16.11 -16.10
C THR A 72 -4.12 14.72 -16.38
N ALA A 73 -2.80 14.55 -16.31
CA ALA A 73 -2.09 13.29 -16.43
C ALA A 73 -1.03 13.19 -15.32
N PRO A 74 -1.46 13.05 -14.04
CA PRO A 74 -0.58 13.15 -12.90
C PRO A 74 0.22 11.88 -12.59
N LEU A 75 -0.03 10.78 -13.30
CA LEU A 75 0.60 9.48 -13.09
C LEU A 75 1.55 9.15 -14.24
N VAL A 76 2.81 8.88 -13.95
CA VAL A 76 3.82 8.44 -14.93
C VAL A 76 4.56 7.22 -14.42
N SER A 77 4.56 6.14 -15.22
CA SER A 77 5.45 4.99 -15.04
C SER A 77 6.48 4.99 -16.16
N ALA A 78 7.75 5.03 -15.83
CA ALA A 78 8.83 5.17 -16.80
C ALA A 78 10.04 4.29 -16.46
N ALA A 79 10.79 3.87 -17.48
CA ALA A 79 12.10 3.27 -17.31
C ALA A 79 13.15 4.20 -17.96
N VAL A 80 14.05 4.73 -17.14
CA VAL A 80 15.07 5.69 -17.60
C VAL A 80 16.46 5.14 -17.33
N ARG A 81 17.43 5.55 -18.16
CA ARG A 81 18.84 5.22 -17.96
C ARG A 81 19.55 6.39 -17.28
N TYR A 82 20.31 6.08 -16.24
CA TYR A 82 21.21 7.02 -15.60
C TYR A 82 22.58 6.36 -15.45
N ARG A 83 23.59 6.83 -16.21
CA ARG A 83 24.91 6.18 -16.31
C ARG A 83 24.77 4.70 -16.72
N ASP A 84 25.25 3.78 -15.89
CA ASP A 84 25.16 2.32 -16.05
C ASP A 84 23.92 1.70 -15.37
N LEU A 85 23.11 2.55 -14.72
CA LEU A 85 21.88 2.14 -14.03
C LEU A 85 20.68 2.19 -14.96
N MET A 86 19.77 1.21 -14.78
CA MET A 86 18.40 1.29 -15.27
C MET A 86 17.49 1.59 -14.07
N LEU A 87 16.73 2.66 -14.16
CA LEU A 87 15.82 3.13 -13.11
C LEU A 87 14.38 2.93 -13.57
N ARG A 88 13.59 2.19 -12.79
CA ARG A 88 12.14 2.15 -12.98
C ARG A 88 11.50 3.15 -12.04
N CYS A 89 10.88 4.16 -12.60
CA CYS A 89 10.31 5.29 -11.89
C CYS A 89 8.77 5.22 -11.90
N GLN A 90 8.15 5.48 -10.77
CA GLN A 90 6.74 5.81 -10.64
C GLN A 90 6.64 7.23 -10.12
N VAL A 91 5.95 8.08 -10.85
CA VAL A 91 5.67 9.47 -10.46
C VAL A 91 4.18 9.61 -10.18
N VAL A 92 3.86 10.32 -9.11
CA VAL A 92 2.49 10.77 -8.80
C VAL A 92 2.55 12.24 -8.44
N GLY A 93 1.86 13.08 -9.21
CA GLY A 93 1.82 14.53 -9.02
C GLY A 93 0.47 15.05 -8.57
N SER A 94 0.43 16.33 -8.17
CA SER A 94 -0.82 17.03 -7.92
C SER A 94 -1.71 17.03 -9.19
N PRO A 95 -3.07 16.86 -9.06
CA PRO A 95 -3.83 16.81 -7.82
C PRO A 95 -4.06 15.38 -7.26
N ALA A 96 -3.33 14.36 -7.75
CA ALA A 96 -3.47 12.97 -7.32
C ALA A 96 -2.75 12.67 -5.99
N VAL A 97 -1.91 13.55 -5.51
CA VAL A 97 -1.21 13.44 -4.23
C VAL A 97 -1.31 14.75 -3.45
N SER A 98 -1.44 14.65 -2.12
CA SER A 98 -1.43 15.79 -1.23
C SER A 98 0.01 16.35 -1.08
N GLY A 99 0.14 17.67 -1.16
CA GLY A 99 1.36 18.37 -0.80
C GLY A 99 2.45 18.46 -1.85
N GLY A 100 2.29 17.88 -3.06
CA GLY A 100 3.32 18.07 -4.08
C GLY A 100 3.45 16.96 -5.13
N THR A 101 4.64 16.38 -5.25
CA THR A 101 4.97 15.30 -6.19
C THR A 101 5.72 14.21 -5.44
N VAL A 102 5.38 12.96 -5.69
CA VAL A 102 6.04 11.77 -5.12
C VAL A 102 6.70 10.99 -6.24
N ILE A 103 7.90 10.47 -5.99
CA ILE A 103 8.64 9.65 -6.95
C ILE A 103 9.15 8.40 -6.25
N GLY A 104 8.76 7.22 -6.75
CA GLY A 104 9.39 5.94 -6.39
C GLY A 104 10.38 5.53 -7.49
N ILE A 105 11.58 5.12 -7.12
CA ILE A 105 12.64 4.69 -8.05
C ILE A 105 13.17 3.33 -7.59
N ARG A 106 13.00 2.31 -8.42
CA ARG A 106 13.68 1.02 -8.27
C ARG A 106 14.93 1.00 -9.12
N VAL A 107 16.07 0.63 -8.50
CA VAL A 107 17.40 0.68 -9.11
C VAL A 107 17.81 -0.70 -9.61
N PHE A 108 18.06 -0.81 -10.91
CA PHE A 108 18.60 -2.02 -11.54
C PHE A 108 20.03 -1.74 -11.98
N ARG A 109 20.95 -2.57 -11.48
CA ARG A 109 22.38 -2.53 -11.83
C ARG A 109 22.70 -3.61 -12.85
N SER A 110 23.46 -3.23 -13.90
CA SER A 110 23.96 -4.22 -14.87
C SER A 110 24.93 -5.19 -14.17
N ARG A 111 24.80 -6.47 -14.47
CA ARG A 111 25.69 -7.54 -13.95
C ARG A 111 27.05 -7.59 -14.64
N GLN A 112 27.44 -6.58 -15.44
CA GLN A 112 28.73 -6.57 -16.10
C GLN A 112 29.84 -6.27 -15.07
N GLY A 113 30.60 -7.31 -14.70
CA GLY A 113 31.88 -7.17 -14.02
C GLY A 113 32.17 -8.05 -12.83
N ASP A 114 31.19 -8.50 -12.05
CA ASP A 114 31.47 -9.32 -10.87
C ASP A 114 30.42 -10.40 -10.60
N VAL A 115 30.49 -11.48 -11.35
CA VAL A 115 29.66 -12.68 -11.19
C VAL A 115 29.84 -13.31 -9.79
N ARG A 116 30.92 -13.00 -9.09
CA ARG A 116 31.22 -13.58 -7.75
C ARG A 116 30.53 -12.81 -6.60
N ARG A 117 30.18 -11.55 -6.78
CA ARG A 117 29.57 -10.71 -5.72
C ARG A 117 28.06 -10.82 -5.61
N THR A 118 27.36 -11.39 -6.56
CA THR A 118 25.89 -11.45 -6.63
C THR A 118 25.32 -12.86 -6.63
N ALA A 119 26.13 -13.88 -6.36
CA ALA A 119 25.58 -15.17 -5.99
C ALA A 119 24.95 -15.04 -4.58
N LYS A 120 23.72 -14.50 -4.51
CA LYS A 120 22.88 -14.66 -3.34
C LYS A 120 22.79 -16.16 -3.11
N SER A 121 23.38 -16.67 -2.04
CA SER A 121 23.16 -18.05 -1.63
C SER A 121 21.69 -18.17 -1.23
N PHE A 122 20.93 -18.93 -2.00
CA PHE A 122 19.58 -19.28 -1.60
C PHE A 122 19.67 -20.44 -0.59
N SER A 123 18.98 -20.30 0.52
CA SER A 123 18.85 -21.34 1.52
C SER A 123 17.39 -21.56 1.87
N PHE A 124 17.06 -22.75 2.32
CA PHE A 124 15.77 -22.99 2.93
C PHE A 124 15.76 -22.28 4.29
N LEU A 125 14.92 -21.26 4.44
CA LEU A 125 14.84 -20.44 5.66
C LEU A 125 14.01 -21.10 6.76
N ARG A 126 13.26 -22.16 6.45
CA ARG A 126 12.38 -22.88 7.38
C ARG A 126 12.22 -24.36 6.97
N GLY A 127 11.80 -25.20 7.91
CA GLY A 127 11.35 -26.56 7.64
C GLY A 127 10.02 -26.58 6.87
N GLN A 128 9.65 -27.76 6.35
CA GLN A 128 8.40 -27.96 5.59
C GLN A 128 7.29 -28.59 6.46
N GLU A 129 7.33 -28.40 7.78
CA GLU A 129 6.36 -29.03 8.68
C GLU A 129 4.96 -28.46 8.53
N ASN A 130 4.85 -27.13 8.32
CA ASN A 130 3.59 -26.45 8.07
C ASN A 130 3.71 -25.50 6.87
N SER A 131 2.62 -25.29 6.14
CA SER A 131 2.57 -24.25 5.11
C SER A 131 2.48 -22.86 5.74
N LEU A 132 2.89 -21.83 5.01
CA LEU A 132 2.72 -20.43 5.45
C LEU A 132 1.26 -20.07 5.71
N GLU A 133 0.36 -20.68 4.96
CA GLU A 133 -1.09 -20.48 5.11
C GLU A 133 -1.63 -21.10 6.40
N GLU A 134 -1.17 -22.32 6.75
CA GLU A 134 -1.54 -22.98 8.01
C GLU A 134 -1.03 -22.21 9.22
N GLU A 135 0.19 -21.67 9.18
CA GLU A 135 0.74 -20.83 10.26
C GLU A 135 -0.07 -19.53 10.40
N ARG A 136 -0.40 -18.86 9.29
CA ARG A 136 -1.24 -17.67 9.33
C ARG A 136 -2.62 -17.99 9.91
N ARG A 137 -3.25 -19.06 9.47
CA ARG A 137 -4.56 -19.51 9.98
C ARG A 137 -4.53 -19.81 11.47
N ALA A 138 -3.48 -20.47 11.96
CA ALA A 138 -3.29 -20.76 13.39
C ALA A 138 -3.16 -19.47 14.21
N MET A 139 -2.37 -18.50 13.73
CA MET A 139 -2.22 -17.19 14.36
C MET A 139 -3.55 -16.44 14.41
N VAL A 140 -4.30 -16.40 13.31
CA VAL A 140 -5.62 -15.75 13.26
C VAL A 140 -6.61 -16.44 14.23
N ALA A 141 -6.57 -17.77 14.33
CA ALA A 141 -7.39 -18.54 15.28
C ALA A 141 -7.05 -18.21 16.75
N GLU A 142 -5.77 -18.03 17.08
CA GLU A 142 -5.32 -17.58 18.40
C GLU A 142 -5.84 -16.17 18.74
N ILE A 143 -5.73 -15.24 17.80
CA ILE A 143 -6.24 -13.88 17.97
C ILE A 143 -7.75 -13.89 18.17
N ARG A 144 -8.48 -14.68 17.38
CA ARG A 144 -9.94 -14.85 17.52
C ARG A 144 -10.31 -15.39 18.89
N ALA A 145 -9.66 -16.46 19.34
CA ALA A 145 -9.92 -17.05 20.66
C ALA A 145 -9.63 -16.07 21.80
N GLY A 146 -8.61 -15.23 21.66
CA GLY A 146 -8.25 -14.20 22.63
C GLY A 146 -9.10 -12.92 22.56
N SER A 147 -10.06 -12.81 21.63
CA SER A 147 -10.87 -11.60 21.47
C SER A 147 -12.05 -11.51 22.45
N GLU A 148 -12.52 -12.65 22.99
CA GLU A 148 -13.63 -12.69 23.95
C GLU A 148 -13.21 -12.09 25.31
N GLY A 149 -13.85 -10.97 25.69
CA GLY A 149 -13.53 -10.26 26.92
C GLY A 149 -12.21 -9.47 26.92
N ALA A 150 -11.53 -9.41 25.79
CA ALA A 150 -10.32 -8.62 25.64
C ALA A 150 -10.61 -7.10 25.68
N ASP A 151 -9.62 -6.33 26.14
CA ASP A 151 -9.60 -4.89 25.88
C ASP A 151 -9.53 -4.64 24.37
N VAL A 152 -10.45 -3.81 23.86
CA VAL A 152 -10.57 -3.53 22.44
C VAL A 152 -9.27 -2.94 21.86
N GLU A 153 -8.57 -2.11 22.61
CA GLU A 153 -7.33 -1.48 22.17
C GLU A 153 -6.20 -2.51 22.03
N ALA A 154 -6.05 -3.41 23.01
CA ALA A 154 -5.09 -4.50 22.95
C ALA A 154 -5.40 -5.46 21.80
N PHE A 155 -6.67 -5.76 21.53
CA PHE A 155 -7.10 -6.57 20.39
C PHE A 155 -6.74 -5.91 19.06
N LEU A 156 -7.09 -4.63 18.84
CA LEU A 156 -6.75 -3.89 17.64
C LEU A 156 -5.24 -3.80 17.43
N GLY A 157 -4.48 -3.58 18.52
CA GLY A 157 -3.01 -3.57 18.48
C GLY A 157 -2.43 -4.90 17.98
N LYS A 158 -3.01 -6.05 18.37
CA LYS A 158 -2.61 -7.36 17.84
C LYS A 158 -2.89 -7.51 16.34
N LEU A 159 -4.06 -7.06 15.86
CA LEU A 159 -4.38 -7.10 14.42
C LEU A 159 -3.32 -6.35 13.60
N VAL A 160 -2.92 -5.18 14.09
CA VAL A 160 -1.93 -4.34 13.42
C VAL A 160 -0.53 -4.94 13.51
N ALA A 161 -0.11 -5.41 14.69
CA ALA A 161 1.23 -5.98 14.92
C ALA A 161 1.46 -7.25 14.08
N GLU A 162 0.46 -8.14 14.01
CA GLU A 162 0.50 -9.37 13.22
C GLU A 162 0.17 -9.15 11.73
N ARG A 163 0.06 -7.89 11.31
CA ARG A 163 -0.17 -7.49 9.91
C ARG A 163 -1.38 -8.18 9.30
N LEU A 164 -2.52 -8.22 10.02
CA LEU A 164 -3.75 -8.78 9.48
C LEU A 164 -4.39 -7.83 8.45
N ASN A 165 -4.97 -8.40 7.41
CA ASN A 165 -5.75 -7.68 6.42
C ASN A 165 -7.16 -7.44 6.97
N VAL A 166 -7.49 -6.18 7.24
CA VAL A 166 -8.71 -5.80 7.96
C VAL A 166 -9.68 -5.06 7.05
N ILE A 167 -10.95 -5.46 7.09
CA ILE A 167 -12.05 -4.68 6.53
C ILE A 167 -12.87 -4.09 7.66
N VAL A 168 -12.99 -2.76 7.68
CA VAL A 168 -13.89 -2.05 8.58
C VAL A 168 -15.21 -1.81 7.87
N SER A 169 -16.23 -2.58 8.22
CA SER A 169 -17.56 -2.52 7.61
C SER A 169 -18.57 -1.75 8.49
N GLY A 170 -19.59 -1.19 7.88
CA GLY A 170 -20.67 -0.52 8.61
C GLY A 170 -21.45 0.48 7.79
N GLY A 171 -22.60 0.91 8.29
CA GLY A 171 -23.42 1.96 7.69
C GLY A 171 -22.75 3.34 7.69
N THR A 172 -23.48 4.33 7.21
CA THR A 172 -23.04 5.74 7.27
C THR A 172 -22.97 6.20 8.73
N SER A 173 -21.95 6.98 9.07
CA SER A 173 -21.75 7.57 10.40
C SER A 173 -21.64 6.58 11.57
N THR A 174 -21.20 5.34 11.31
CA THR A 174 -20.96 4.33 12.36
C THR A 174 -19.57 4.41 12.98
N GLY A 175 -18.67 5.29 12.49
CA GLY A 175 -17.32 5.45 13.02
C GLY A 175 -16.24 4.65 12.28
N LYS A 176 -16.49 4.18 11.04
CA LYS A 176 -15.50 3.44 10.25
C LYS A 176 -14.18 4.19 10.08
N THR A 177 -14.24 5.47 9.66
CA THR A 177 -13.04 6.30 9.48
C THR A 177 -12.29 6.51 10.80
N GLU A 178 -13.01 6.65 11.91
CA GLU A 178 -12.40 6.80 13.24
C GLU A 178 -11.67 5.53 13.67
N LEU A 179 -12.28 4.36 13.46
CA LEU A 179 -11.59 3.09 13.70
C LEU A 179 -10.39 2.92 12.76
N GLY A 180 -10.50 3.33 11.48
CA GLY A 180 -9.38 3.35 10.54
C GLY A 180 -8.22 4.22 11.02
N ARG A 181 -8.49 5.41 11.56
CA ARG A 181 -7.46 6.26 12.19
C ARG A 181 -6.80 5.57 13.38
N LYS A 182 -7.60 4.96 14.25
CA LYS A 182 -7.08 4.25 15.43
C LYS A 182 -6.17 3.08 15.03
N LEU A 183 -6.54 2.29 14.02
CA LEU A 183 -5.66 1.25 13.47
C LEU A 183 -4.36 1.86 12.90
N LEU A 184 -4.46 2.98 12.21
CA LEU A 184 -3.33 3.66 11.61
C LEU A 184 -2.35 4.22 12.65
N GLU A 185 -2.84 4.75 13.76
CA GLU A 185 -2.03 5.23 14.88
C GLU A 185 -1.20 4.11 15.55
N MET A 186 -1.69 2.86 15.47
CA MET A 186 -0.99 1.68 16.01
C MET A 186 0.08 1.12 15.06
N VAL A 187 0.15 1.57 13.80
CA VAL A 187 1.18 1.13 12.85
C VAL A 187 2.54 1.70 13.25
N ALA A 188 3.58 0.87 13.18
CA ALA A 188 4.94 1.25 13.55
C ALA A 188 5.45 2.46 12.73
N ALA A 189 6.23 3.33 13.36
CA ALA A 189 6.70 4.59 12.77
C ALA A 189 7.72 4.41 11.64
N ASP A 190 8.34 3.25 11.53
CA ASP A 190 9.31 2.90 10.49
C ASP A 190 8.66 2.29 9.23
N GLU A 191 7.37 1.96 9.28
CA GLU A 191 6.64 1.48 8.12
C GLU A 191 6.28 2.63 7.15
N ARG A 192 6.40 2.35 5.84
CA ARG A 192 5.95 3.25 4.79
C ARG A 192 4.47 3.07 4.51
N ILE A 193 3.68 4.12 4.73
CA ILE A 193 2.22 4.12 4.56
C ILE A 193 1.86 4.85 3.27
N VAL A 194 1.00 4.23 2.47
CA VAL A 194 0.32 4.92 1.36
C VAL A 194 -1.18 4.87 1.60
N THR A 195 -1.81 6.03 1.72
CA THR A 195 -3.28 6.15 1.81
C THR A 195 -3.86 6.55 0.47
N ILE A 196 -5.06 6.07 0.14
CA ILE A 196 -5.83 6.44 -1.05
C ILE A 196 -7.25 6.77 -0.60
N GLU A 197 -7.66 8.02 -0.76
CA GLU A 197 -8.94 8.54 -0.25
C GLU A 197 -9.56 9.52 -1.24
N ASP A 198 -10.88 9.70 -1.21
CA ASP A 198 -11.58 10.75 -1.97
C ASP A 198 -11.30 12.15 -1.38
N SER A 199 -11.13 12.22 -0.07
CA SER A 199 -10.74 13.39 0.71
C SER A 199 -9.89 12.96 1.89
N LEU A 200 -8.95 13.80 2.30
CA LEU A 200 -8.02 13.48 3.37
C LEU A 200 -8.74 13.42 4.72
N GLU A 201 -8.94 12.23 5.21
CA GLU A 201 -9.59 11.95 6.50
C GLU A 201 -8.67 11.18 7.46
N LEU A 202 -7.84 10.26 6.98
CA LEU A 202 -7.04 9.35 7.81
C LEU A 202 -5.85 10.02 8.47
N LEU A 203 -5.19 10.97 7.80
CA LEU A 203 -4.10 11.80 8.31
C LEU A 203 -3.01 11.00 9.08
N PRO A 204 -2.30 10.07 8.43
CA PRO A 204 -1.28 9.25 9.07
C PRO A 204 -0.16 10.10 9.72
N GLY A 205 0.29 9.69 10.91
CA GLY A 205 1.35 10.35 11.66
C GLY A 205 2.75 9.78 11.40
N GLN A 206 2.87 8.71 10.62
CA GLN A 206 4.15 8.09 10.29
C GLN A 206 4.99 9.02 9.39
N PRO A 207 6.31 9.12 9.62
CA PRO A 207 7.16 10.05 8.89
C PRO A 207 7.33 9.69 7.40
N ASN A 208 7.20 8.40 7.05
CA ASN A 208 7.31 7.95 5.66
C ASN A 208 5.92 7.66 5.07
N THR A 209 5.20 8.72 4.71
CA THR A 209 3.81 8.63 4.27
C THR A 209 3.57 9.28 2.92
N VAL A 210 2.66 8.71 2.16
CA VAL A 210 2.11 9.27 0.92
C VAL A 210 0.59 9.26 1.00
N SER A 211 -0.06 10.42 0.88
CA SER A 211 -1.52 10.53 0.85
C SER A 211 -2.00 10.85 -0.56
N LEU A 212 -2.65 9.88 -1.21
CA LEU A 212 -3.17 9.99 -2.55
C LEU A 212 -4.66 10.38 -2.53
N ILE A 213 -5.04 11.25 -3.46
CA ILE A 213 -6.40 11.80 -3.57
C ILE A 213 -7.06 11.26 -4.83
N ALA A 214 -7.98 10.32 -4.63
CA ALA A 214 -8.74 9.70 -5.70
C ALA A 214 -9.88 10.59 -6.21
N GLN A 215 -10.25 10.40 -7.45
CA GLN A 215 -11.49 10.92 -8.03
C GLN A 215 -12.46 9.78 -8.24
N ARG A 216 -13.74 10.00 -7.92
CA ARG A 216 -14.78 8.96 -7.97
C ARG A 216 -15.11 8.45 -9.36
N ASP A 217 -14.79 9.23 -10.39
CA ASP A 217 -14.98 8.82 -11.78
C ASP A 217 -13.96 7.73 -12.14
N GLU A 218 -14.43 6.53 -12.48
CA GLU A 218 -13.59 5.41 -12.89
C GLU A 218 -12.78 5.70 -14.17
N GLY A 219 -13.29 6.54 -15.06
CA GLY A 219 -12.58 7.03 -16.25
C GLY A 219 -11.43 7.99 -15.93
N SER A 220 -11.43 8.59 -14.76
CA SER A 220 -10.43 9.56 -14.35
C SER A 220 -9.01 8.98 -14.39
N PRO A 221 -7.99 9.78 -14.79
CA PRO A 221 -6.59 9.40 -14.66
C PRO A 221 -6.13 9.17 -13.21
N ARG A 222 -6.90 9.64 -12.22
CA ARG A 222 -6.68 9.44 -10.78
C ARG A 222 -7.83 8.70 -10.10
N SER A 223 -8.47 7.75 -10.79
CA SER A 223 -9.41 6.83 -10.14
C SER A 223 -8.70 6.02 -9.05
N ALA A 224 -9.45 5.54 -8.05
CA ALA A 224 -8.88 4.76 -6.94
C ALA A 224 -8.08 3.54 -7.44
N ASP A 225 -8.59 2.85 -8.48
CA ASP A 225 -7.90 1.71 -9.10
C ASP A 225 -6.54 2.11 -9.71
N LYS A 226 -6.48 3.19 -10.50
CA LYS A 226 -5.21 3.66 -11.11
C LYS A 226 -4.20 4.12 -10.06
N LEU A 227 -4.67 4.80 -9.00
CA LEU A 227 -3.81 5.19 -7.88
C LEU A 227 -3.28 3.96 -7.14
N LEU A 228 -4.11 2.96 -6.93
CA LEU A 228 -3.70 1.71 -6.29
C LEU A 228 -2.65 0.96 -7.13
N GLN A 229 -2.83 0.86 -8.45
CA GLN A 229 -1.83 0.31 -9.36
C GLN A 229 -0.50 1.09 -9.32
N ALA A 230 -0.55 2.43 -9.22
CA ALA A 230 0.64 3.26 -9.05
C ALA A 230 1.31 3.02 -7.69
N THR A 231 0.52 2.84 -6.63
CA THR A 231 0.98 2.59 -5.26
C THR A 231 1.87 1.35 -5.16
N LEU A 232 1.57 0.28 -5.90
CA LEU A 232 2.40 -0.95 -5.95
C LEU A 232 3.84 -0.70 -6.42
N ARG A 233 4.12 0.49 -7.01
CA ARG A 233 5.45 0.91 -7.46
C ARG A 233 6.05 2.04 -6.61
N LEU A 234 5.36 2.43 -5.54
CA LEU A 234 5.83 3.40 -4.55
C LEU A 234 6.45 2.74 -3.31
N ARG A 235 6.54 1.43 -3.31
CA ARG A 235 7.12 0.59 -2.25
C ARG A 235 6.44 0.79 -0.89
N PRO A 236 5.12 0.65 -0.78
CA PRO A 236 4.43 0.73 0.50
C PRO A 236 4.73 -0.50 1.36
N ASP A 237 4.81 -0.32 2.68
CA ASP A 237 4.74 -1.43 3.64
C ASP A 237 3.28 -1.78 3.94
N ARG A 238 2.39 -0.76 3.95
CA ARG A 238 0.93 -0.92 4.04
C ARG A 238 0.21 0.02 3.09
N ILE A 239 -0.91 -0.47 2.57
CA ILE A 239 -1.83 0.29 1.73
C ILE A 239 -3.14 0.47 2.50
N ILE A 240 -3.53 1.72 2.71
CA ILE A 240 -4.77 2.06 3.38
C ILE A 240 -5.71 2.68 2.36
N LEU A 241 -6.76 1.97 2.03
CA LEU A 241 -7.76 2.48 1.10
C LEU A 241 -8.98 2.98 1.87
N GLY A 242 -9.35 4.23 1.68
CA GLY A 242 -10.43 4.88 2.42
C GLY A 242 -11.74 4.10 2.33
N GLU A 243 -12.13 3.66 1.13
CA GLU A 243 -13.33 2.84 0.94
C GLU A 243 -13.28 2.04 -0.37
N LEU A 244 -13.76 0.79 -0.33
CA LEU A 244 -13.99 -0.05 -1.51
C LEU A 244 -15.40 0.18 -2.07
N ARG A 245 -15.48 0.59 -3.35
CA ARG A 245 -16.75 0.91 -4.02
C ARG A 245 -16.87 0.34 -5.43
N GLY A 246 -15.76 0.08 -6.12
CA GLY A 246 -15.70 -0.26 -7.54
C GLY A 246 -14.50 -1.14 -7.93
N ALA A 247 -13.89 -0.77 -9.04
CA ALA A 247 -12.82 -1.55 -9.70
C ALA A 247 -11.59 -1.79 -8.83
N GLU A 248 -11.28 -0.87 -7.92
CA GLU A 248 -10.16 -0.96 -6.99
C GLU A 248 -10.23 -2.18 -6.06
N ALA A 249 -11.40 -2.79 -5.89
CA ALA A 249 -11.58 -3.95 -5.02
C ALA A 249 -10.71 -5.14 -5.46
N ALA A 250 -10.67 -5.45 -6.76
CA ALA A 250 -9.85 -6.54 -7.29
C ALA A 250 -8.36 -6.23 -7.13
N THR A 251 -7.93 -5.01 -7.48
CA THR A 251 -6.54 -4.59 -7.36
C THR A 251 -6.07 -4.54 -5.90
N PHE A 252 -6.95 -4.17 -4.96
CA PHE A 252 -6.65 -4.20 -3.53
C PHE A 252 -6.40 -5.62 -3.02
N LEU A 253 -7.23 -6.58 -3.43
CA LEU A 253 -7.05 -7.99 -3.07
C LEU A 253 -5.73 -8.55 -3.63
N ASP A 254 -5.41 -8.23 -4.87
CA ASP A 254 -4.13 -8.62 -5.47
C ASP A 254 -2.94 -8.02 -4.70
N ALA A 255 -3.05 -6.76 -4.28
CA ALA A 255 -2.01 -6.08 -3.50
C ALA A 255 -1.74 -6.78 -2.16
N ILE A 256 -2.79 -7.07 -1.37
CA ILE A 256 -2.64 -7.70 -0.06
C ILE A 256 -2.14 -9.15 -0.16
N ASN A 257 -2.43 -9.84 -1.25
CA ASN A 257 -1.95 -11.21 -1.50
C ASN A 257 -0.52 -11.26 -2.07
N THR A 258 0.01 -10.15 -2.56
CA THR A 258 1.33 -10.09 -3.22
C THR A 258 2.39 -9.34 -2.42
N GLY A 259 2.24 -9.23 -1.10
CA GLY A 259 3.29 -8.72 -0.22
C GLY A 259 2.96 -7.46 0.57
N HIS A 260 1.71 -6.99 0.53
CA HIS A 260 1.26 -5.80 1.28
C HIS A 260 0.28 -6.19 2.41
N SER A 261 0.59 -7.28 3.14
CA SER A 261 -0.19 -7.71 4.31
C SER A 261 -0.21 -6.64 5.40
N GLY A 262 -1.29 -6.61 6.19
CA GLY A 262 -1.51 -5.58 7.20
C GLY A 262 -2.15 -4.32 6.64
N SER A 263 -2.60 -4.36 5.39
CA SER A 263 -3.41 -3.31 4.77
C SER A 263 -4.84 -3.36 5.27
N PHE A 264 -5.52 -2.23 5.28
CA PHE A 264 -6.92 -2.17 5.66
C PHE A 264 -7.73 -1.19 4.82
N THR A 265 -9.03 -1.40 4.81
CA THR A 265 -9.96 -0.57 4.05
C THR A 265 -11.32 -0.52 4.75
N THR A 266 -12.19 0.38 4.28
CA THR A 266 -13.59 0.41 4.73
C THR A 266 -14.55 -0.07 3.64
N LEU A 267 -15.70 -0.56 4.05
CA LEU A 267 -16.77 -1.02 3.16
C LEU A 267 -18.14 -0.73 3.77
N HIS A 268 -19.13 -0.32 2.97
CA HIS A 268 -20.50 -0.19 3.43
C HIS A 268 -21.24 -1.53 3.35
N ALA A 269 -21.59 -2.12 4.50
CA ALA A 269 -22.50 -3.25 4.60
C ALA A 269 -23.26 -3.23 5.94
N HIS A 270 -24.32 -4.05 6.04
CA HIS A 270 -25.17 -4.13 7.23
C HIS A 270 -24.74 -5.21 8.23
N SER A 271 -23.87 -6.13 7.82
CA SER A 271 -23.23 -7.15 8.67
C SER A 271 -21.89 -7.55 8.08
N ALA A 272 -21.05 -8.20 8.87
CA ALA A 272 -19.74 -8.64 8.43
C ALA A 272 -19.83 -9.67 7.28
N ARG A 273 -20.78 -10.64 7.34
CA ARG A 273 -21.01 -11.59 6.24
C ARG A 273 -21.47 -10.90 4.95
N LYS A 274 -22.39 -9.92 5.05
CA LYS A 274 -22.80 -9.12 3.88
C LYS A 274 -21.67 -8.26 3.32
N ALA A 275 -20.66 -7.91 4.11
CA ALA A 275 -19.47 -7.25 3.61
C ALA A 275 -18.68 -8.19 2.68
N MET A 276 -18.57 -9.48 3.00
CA MET A 276 -17.98 -10.49 2.11
C MET A 276 -18.75 -10.61 0.79
N ASP A 277 -20.08 -10.76 0.86
CA ASP A 277 -20.91 -10.85 -0.35
C ASP A 277 -20.76 -9.60 -1.22
N ARG A 278 -20.78 -8.42 -0.61
CA ARG A 278 -20.60 -7.15 -1.34
C ARG A 278 -19.22 -7.06 -1.99
N LEU A 279 -18.16 -7.44 -1.28
CA LEU A 279 -16.82 -7.45 -1.84
C LEU A 279 -16.71 -8.41 -3.01
N ALA A 280 -17.30 -9.63 -2.89
CA ALA A 280 -17.35 -10.59 -3.99
C ALA A 280 -18.06 -10.02 -5.22
N LEU A 281 -19.17 -9.31 -5.04
CA LEU A 281 -19.89 -8.65 -6.14
C LEU A 281 -19.06 -7.52 -6.79
N LEU A 282 -18.29 -6.73 -6.01
CA LEU A 282 -17.40 -5.72 -6.57
C LEU A 282 -16.30 -6.35 -7.43
N VAL A 283 -15.71 -7.46 -6.99
CA VAL A 283 -14.70 -8.20 -7.77
C VAL A 283 -15.32 -8.79 -9.03
N MET A 284 -16.51 -9.40 -8.93
CA MET A 284 -17.19 -9.98 -10.09
C MET A 284 -17.59 -8.95 -11.14
N ALA A 285 -17.93 -7.73 -10.74
CA ALA A 285 -18.27 -6.63 -11.64
C ALA A 285 -17.10 -6.25 -12.57
N GLN A 286 -15.86 -6.64 -12.24
CA GLN A 286 -14.68 -6.43 -13.08
C GLN A 286 -14.50 -7.49 -14.19
N GLY A 287 -15.49 -8.36 -14.40
CA GLY A 287 -15.51 -9.33 -15.51
C GLY A 287 -14.64 -10.56 -15.25
N THR A 288 -14.41 -10.93 -14.00
CA THR A 288 -13.73 -12.20 -13.67
C THR A 288 -14.52 -13.40 -14.22
N LYS A 289 -13.81 -14.47 -14.60
CA LYS A 289 -14.43 -15.74 -15.02
C LYS A 289 -14.76 -16.68 -13.84
N LEU A 290 -14.39 -16.25 -12.62
CA LEU A 290 -14.64 -17.04 -11.41
C LEU A 290 -16.14 -16.99 -11.05
N SER A 291 -16.66 -18.11 -10.56
CA SER A 291 -17.99 -18.17 -9.94
C SER A 291 -18.01 -17.42 -8.60
N PHE A 292 -19.19 -17.05 -8.13
CA PHE A 292 -19.33 -16.39 -6.82
C PHE A 292 -18.68 -17.19 -5.69
N GLY A 293 -18.86 -18.53 -5.66
CA GLY A 293 -18.27 -19.39 -4.65
C GLY A 293 -16.73 -19.45 -4.72
N GLU A 294 -16.14 -19.34 -5.92
CA GLU A 294 -14.67 -19.27 -6.07
C GLU A 294 -14.13 -17.92 -5.60
N VAL A 295 -14.84 -16.84 -5.88
CA VAL A 295 -14.47 -15.51 -5.37
C VAL A 295 -14.57 -15.47 -3.84
N ILE A 296 -15.64 -16.01 -3.25
CA ILE A 296 -15.77 -16.10 -1.77
C ILE A 296 -14.59 -16.87 -1.17
N ARG A 297 -14.23 -18.03 -1.72
CA ARG A 297 -13.05 -18.79 -1.24
C ARG A 297 -11.74 -17.98 -1.35
N TYR A 298 -11.56 -17.24 -2.43
CA TYR A 298 -10.41 -16.36 -2.58
C TYR A 298 -10.39 -15.25 -1.52
N LEU A 299 -11.54 -14.65 -1.22
CA LEU A 299 -11.68 -13.64 -0.18
C LEU A 299 -11.39 -14.21 1.21
N GLN A 300 -11.83 -15.44 1.51
CA GLN A 300 -11.58 -16.12 2.79
C GLN A 300 -10.10 -16.35 3.08
N THR A 301 -9.28 -16.49 2.04
CA THR A 301 -7.82 -16.61 2.19
C THR A 301 -7.09 -15.28 2.19
N SER A 302 -7.74 -14.20 1.74
CA SER A 302 -7.13 -12.87 1.57
C SER A 302 -7.43 -11.92 2.72
N ILE A 303 -8.64 -12.02 3.30
CA ILE A 303 -9.13 -11.16 4.38
C ILE A 303 -9.10 -11.95 5.69
N ASP A 304 -8.37 -11.44 6.66
CA ASP A 304 -8.23 -12.12 7.96
C ASP A 304 -9.37 -11.81 8.92
N VAL A 305 -9.86 -10.55 8.92
CA VAL A 305 -10.93 -10.12 9.81
C VAL A 305 -11.78 -9.00 9.23
N ILE A 306 -13.08 -9.06 9.48
CA ILE A 306 -14.03 -7.98 9.21
C ILE A 306 -14.57 -7.47 10.54
N LEU A 307 -14.37 -6.18 10.80
CA LEU A 307 -14.89 -5.48 11.96
C LEU A 307 -16.15 -4.71 11.56
N GLN A 308 -17.33 -5.19 12.01
CA GLN A 308 -18.60 -4.52 11.71
C GLN A 308 -18.87 -3.42 12.72
N MET A 309 -18.87 -2.18 12.25
CA MET A 309 -19.22 -1.00 13.03
C MET A 309 -20.72 -0.74 13.08
N GLY A 310 -21.21 -0.33 14.23
CA GLY A 310 -22.63 0.01 14.42
C GLY A 310 -22.87 1.03 15.50
N ARG A 311 -24.16 1.19 15.86
CA ARG A 311 -24.63 2.11 16.92
C ARG A 311 -25.68 1.43 17.78
N ILE A 312 -25.60 1.68 19.09
CA ILE A 312 -26.64 1.38 20.06
C ILE A 312 -26.93 2.70 20.79
N GLY A 313 -28.08 3.30 20.53
CA GLY A 313 -28.38 4.65 21.01
C GLY A 313 -27.41 5.69 20.41
N ASP A 314 -26.68 6.38 21.26
CA ASP A 314 -25.66 7.37 20.94
C ASP A 314 -24.23 6.77 20.86
N GLN A 315 -24.03 5.56 21.36
CA GLN A 315 -22.75 4.89 21.36
C GLN A 315 -22.44 4.25 20.00
N ARG A 316 -21.19 4.39 19.55
CA ARG A 316 -20.65 3.74 18.34
C ARG A 316 -19.59 2.74 18.76
N GLY A 317 -19.50 1.62 18.04
CA GLY A 317 -18.51 0.59 18.37
C GLY A 317 -18.51 -0.56 17.41
N ILE A 318 -17.67 -1.54 17.70
CA ILE A 318 -17.62 -2.82 16.99
C ILE A 318 -18.80 -3.66 17.48
N MET A 319 -19.70 -4.03 16.59
CA MET A 319 -20.90 -4.83 16.87
C MET A 319 -20.70 -6.31 16.59
N GLU A 320 -19.82 -6.62 15.64
CA GLU A 320 -19.57 -7.98 15.18
C GLU A 320 -18.12 -8.07 14.69
N MET A 321 -17.47 -9.19 14.97
CA MET A 321 -16.19 -9.57 14.39
C MET A 321 -16.41 -10.87 13.61
N TYR A 322 -15.87 -10.93 12.40
CA TYR A 322 -15.97 -12.10 11.54
C TYR A 322 -14.62 -12.43 10.95
N PHE A 323 -14.22 -13.67 11.09
CA PHE A 323 -12.95 -14.21 10.60
C PHE A 323 -13.21 -15.16 9.43
N PRO A 324 -13.15 -14.70 8.18
CA PRO A 324 -13.66 -15.44 7.01
C PRO A 324 -13.11 -16.84 6.85
N GLY A 325 -11.86 -17.08 7.21
CA GLY A 325 -11.24 -18.41 7.12
C GLY A 325 -11.55 -19.36 8.28
N LEU A 326 -12.30 -18.91 9.31
CA LEU A 326 -12.55 -19.66 10.55
C LEU A 326 -14.04 -19.80 10.89
N ASP A 327 -14.87 -18.84 10.50
CA ASP A 327 -16.28 -18.72 10.92
C ASP A 327 -17.28 -19.31 9.91
N ASP A 328 -16.81 -19.94 8.85
CA ASP A 328 -17.60 -20.55 7.77
C ASP A 328 -17.73 -22.07 7.90
#